data_be5bb9befef0b6baebde866457a42bca
#
_entry.id   be5bb9befef0b6baebde866457a42bca
#
_cell.length_a   1.000
_cell.length_b   1.000
_cell.length_c   1.000
_cell.angle_alpha   90.00
_cell.angle_beta   90.00
_cell.angle_gamma   90.00
#
_symmetry.space_group_name_H-M   'P 1'
#
loop_
_entity.id
_entity.type
_entity.pdbx_description
1 polymer ?
#
loop_
_entity_poly.entity_id
_entity_poly.type
_entity_poly.pdbx_seq_one_letter_code
_entity_poly.pdbx_strand_id
1 'polypeptide(L)'
;MENNSAILEGLDTQQRAAVSQTEGPVLIVAGAGAGKTRVLTGRIAYILEKGCDPDRILALTFTKKAAAEMKERMAVMVGDKRARKLCMGTFHSVFIRFLREFAESLGYPSSFTIYDTGDSVSAIKSCLKEMNLDDKVYKPKDVLGRISMAKNNLVTPEAYKANAQAVANDTHAKKPEICNIYALYAAKCKQAGVMDFDDILLNMNILLRDNQEALKSISERFSYILVDEYQDTNY
;
A
#
# COMPACT_ATOMS: atom_id res chain seq x y z
N MET A 1 -3.97 -35.47 -19.20
CA MET A 1 -5.31 -35.34 -18.58
C MET A 1 -5.73 -33.89 -18.75
N GLU A 2 -6.67 -33.60 -19.65
CA GLU A 2 -7.22 -32.26 -19.80
C GLU A 2 -7.91 -31.87 -18.48
N ASN A 3 -7.43 -30.82 -17.88
CA ASN A 3 -7.95 -30.28 -16.62
C ASN A 3 -9.28 -29.58 -16.96
N ASN A 4 -10.38 -30.28 -16.88
CA ASN A 4 -11.72 -29.75 -17.11
C ASN A 4 -12.18 -28.95 -15.88
N SER A 5 -11.50 -27.84 -15.62
CA SER A 5 -11.85 -26.92 -14.53
C SER A 5 -13.02 -26.04 -14.96
N ALA A 6 -14.11 -26.06 -14.21
CA ALA A 6 -15.26 -25.17 -14.44
C ALA A 6 -14.85 -23.68 -14.41
N ILE A 7 -13.75 -23.34 -13.74
CA ILE A 7 -13.22 -21.98 -13.69
C ILE A 7 -12.71 -21.52 -15.06
N LEU A 8 -12.23 -22.45 -15.89
CA LEU A 8 -11.71 -22.15 -17.23
C LEU A 8 -12.83 -22.11 -18.30
N GLU A 9 -14.05 -22.52 -17.96
CA GLU A 9 -15.18 -22.44 -18.87
C GLU A 9 -15.58 -20.98 -19.13
N GLY A 10 -15.87 -20.66 -20.39
CA GLY A 10 -16.27 -19.32 -20.81
C GLY A 10 -15.14 -18.28 -20.83
N LEU A 11 -13.88 -18.68 -20.60
CA LEU A 11 -12.69 -17.86 -20.85
C LEU A 11 -12.23 -18.06 -22.31
N ASP A 12 -11.78 -16.97 -22.94
CA ASP A 12 -11.09 -17.07 -24.23
C ASP A 12 -9.70 -17.71 -24.06
N THR A 13 -9.03 -18.00 -25.17
CA THR A 13 -7.73 -18.71 -25.16
C THR A 13 -6.66 -17.95 -24.38
N GLN A 14 -6.61 -16.62 -24.51
CA GLN A 14 -5.60 -15.80 -23.82
C GLN A 14 -5.90 -15.67 -22.31
N GLN A 15 -7.17 -15.47 -21.95
CA GLN A 15 -7.63 -15.45 -20.57
C GLN A 15 -7.37 -16.81 -19.89
N ARG A 16 -7.64 -17.93 -20.59
CA ARG A 16 -7.39 -19.28 -20.09
C ARG A 16 -5.91 -19.51 -19.83
N ALA A 17 -5.03 -19.12 -20.76
CA ALA A 17 -3.60 -19.21 -20.59
C ALA A 17 -3.13 -18.38 -19.38
N ALA A 18 -3.62 -17.14 -19.24
CA ALA A 18 -3.30 -16.26 -18.12
C ALA A 18 -3.80 -16.81 -16.78
N VAL A 19 -4.97 -17.45 -16.71
CA VAL A 19 -5.51 -18.05 -15.49
C VAL A 19 -4.74 -19.31 -15.10
N SER A 20 -4.37 -20.17 -16.04
CA SER A 20 -3.72 -21.45 -15.77
C SER A 20 -2.21 -21.35 -15.48
N GLN A 21 -1.54 -20.28 -15.89
CA GLN A 21 -0.12 -20.06 -15.58
C GLN A 21 0.04 -19.63 -14.12
N THR A 22 0.20 -20.58 -13.20
CA THR A 22 0.28 -20.30 -11.75
C THR A 22 1.70 -20.10 -11.24
N GLU A 23 2.69 -20.63 -11.91
CA GLU A 23 4.08 -20.63 -11.47
C GLU A 23 4.88 -19.45 -12.03
N GLY A 24 5.79 -18.92 -11.18
CA GLY A 24 6.69 -17.82 -11.53
C GLY A 24 6.02 -16.45 -11.61
N PRO A 25 6.81 -15.40 -11.87
CA PRO A 25 6.28 -14.05 -12.06
C PRO A 25 5.53 -13.94 -13.40
N VAL A 26 4.29 -13.44 -13.35
CA VAL A 26 3.42 -13.30 -14.52
C VAL A 26 2.90 -11.86 -14.59
N LEU A 27 3.18 -11.17 -15.69
CA LEU A 27 2.59 -9.87 -16.02
C LEU A 27 1.53 -10.06 -17.12
N ILE A 28 0.30 -9.62 -16.82
CA ILE A 28 -0.82 -9.69 -17.75
C ILE A 28 -1.10 -8.28 -18.28
N VAL A 29 -0.82 -8.04 -19.55
CA VAL A 29 -1.10 -6.77 -20.22
C VAL A 29 -2.38 -6.92 -21.02
N ALA A 30 -3.40 -6.10 -20.69
CA ALA A 30 -4.70 -6.17 -21.35
C ALA A 30 -5.35 -4.78 -21.40
N GLY A 31 -6.01 -4.49 -22.52
CA GLY A 31 -6.73 -3.23 -22.72
C GLY A 31 -7.93 -3.05 -21.79
N ALA A 32 -8.51 -1.86 -21.80
CA ALA A 32 -9.76 -1.60 -21.08
C ALA A 32 -10.86 -2.53 -21.59
N GLY A 33 -11.65 -3.10 -20.69
CA GLY A 33 -12.73 -4.03 -21.07
C GLY A 33 -12.31 -5.46 -21.41
N ALA A 34 -11.01 -5.78 -21.48
CA ALA A 34 -10.50 -7.13 -21.79
C ALA A 34 -10.70 -8.16 -20.65
N GLY A 35 -11.37 -7.78 -19.57
CA GLY A 35 -11.68 -8.70 -18.47
C GLY A 35 -10.55 -8.94 -17.48
N LYS A 36 -9.62 -7.97 -17.28
CA LYS A 36 -8.50 -8.07 -16.31
C LYS A 36 -8.94 -8.60 -14.94
N THR A 37 -9.96 -8.00 -14.35
CA THR A 37 -10.48 -8.44 -13.04
C THR A 37 -11.06 -9.86 -13.08
N ARG A 38 -11.66 -10.28 -14.22
CA ARG A 38 -12.13 -11.67 -14.40
C ARG A 38 -10.96 -12.64 -14.44
N VAL A 39 -9.88 -12.29 -15.11
CA VAL A 39 -8.65 -13.10 -15.12
C VAL A 39 -8.04 -13.18 -13.75
N LEU A 40 -7.93 -12.05 -13.01
CA LEU A 40 -7.39 -12.03 -11.67
C LEU A 40 -8.17 -12.94 -10.71
N THR A 41 -9.50 -12.79 -10.66
CA THR A 41 -10.36 -13.61 -9.79
C THR A 41 -10.37 -15.07 -10.25
N GLY A 42 -10.34 -15.32 -11.56
CA GLY A 42 -10.19 -16.66 -12.12
C GLY A 42 -8.88 -17.34 -11.70
N ARG A 43 -7.75 -16.60 -11.71
CA ARG A 43 -6.45 -17.11 -11.20
C ARG A 43 -6.53 -17.50 -9.73
N ILE A 44 -7.11 -16.64 -8.88
CA ILE A 44 -7.26 -16.95 -7.45
C ILE A 44 -8.09 -18.23 -7.28
N ALA A 45 -9.23 -18.32 -7.95
CA ALA A 45 -10.10 -19.51 -7.88
C ALA A 45 -9.39 -20.77 -8.38
N TYR A 46 -8.62 -20.67 -9.47
CA TYR A 46 -7.86 -21.80 -10.03
C TYR A 46 -6.73 -22.25 -9.10
N ILE A 47 -5.99 -21.31 -8.48
CA ILE A 47 -4.97 -21.62 -7.47
C ILE A 47 -5.57 -22.35 -6.28
N LEU A 48 -6.76 -21.93 -5.81
CA LEU A 48 -7.50 -22.60 -4.74
C LEU A 48 -7.98 -24.00 -5.15
N GLU A 49 -8.40 -24.19 -6.41
CA GLU A 49 -8.79 -25.50 -6.95
C GLU A 49 -7.60 -26.46 -7.02
N LYS A 50 -6.39 -25.93 -7.25
CA LYS A 50 -5.14 -26.71 -7.22
C LYS A 50 -4.67 -27.08 -5.81
N GLY A 51 -5.43 -26.70 -4.77
CA GLY A 51 -5.20 -27.14 -3.39
C GLY A 51 -4.41 -26.13 -2.53
N CYS A 52 -4.20 -24.90 -3.03
CA CYS A 52 -3.61 -23.85 -2.19
C CYS A 52 -4.60 -23.42 -1.10
N ASP A 53 -4.10 -23.25 0.13
CA ASP A 53 -4.90 -22.69 1.21
C ASP A 53 -5.20 -21.20 0.97
N PRO A 54 -6.45 -20.75 1.21
CA PRO A 54 -6.86 -19.38 0.93
C PRO A 54 -6.05 -18.32 1.69
N ASP A 55 -5.61 -18.59 2.90
CA ASP A 55 -4.81 -17.69 3.74
C ASP A 55 -3.39 -17.49 3.22
N ARG A 56 -2.95 -18.32 2.27
CA ARG A 56 -1.66 -18.19 1.58
C ARG A 56 -1.72 -17.34 0.32
N ILE A 57 -2.85 -16.70 0.04
CA ILE A 57 -3.03 -15.84 -1.14
C ILE A 57 -3.26 -14.40 -0.70
N LEU A 58 -2.42 -13.49 -1.21
CA LEU A 58 -2.54 -12.05 -1.05
C LEU A 58 -3.01 -11.44 -2.38
N ALA A 59 -4.14 -10.71 -2.37
CA ALA A 59 -4.65 -10.00 -3.54
C ALA A 59 -4.85 -8.52 -3.23
N LEU A 60 -4.15 -7.66 -3.96
CA LEU A 60 -4.09 -6.22 -3.73
C LEU A 60 -4.70 -5.45 -4.90
N THR A 61 -5.39 -4.37 -4.57
CA THR A 61 -5.90 -3.39 -5.53
C THR A 61 -5.79 -1.97 -4.98
N PHE A 62 -6.07 -0.95 -5.80
CA PHE A 62 -5.91 0.45 -5.40
C PHE A 62 -7.15 1.04 -4.74
N THR A 63 -8.36 0.63 -5.14
CA THR A 63 -9.59 1.27 -4.68
C THR A 63 -10.43 0.39 -3.77
N LYS A 64 -11.11 1.00 -2.80
CA LYS A 64 -12.07 0.29 -1.92
C LYS A 64 -13.17 -0.39 -2.73
N LYS A 65 -13.63 0.26 -3.83
CA LYS A 65 -14.66 -0.30 -4.72
C LYS A 65 -14.17 -1.57 -5.39
N ALA A 66 -12.98 -1.55 -6.02
CA ALA A 66 -12.39 -2.73 -6.65
C ALA A 66 -12.16 -3.86 -5.64
N ALA A 67 -11.71 -3.54 -4.43
CA ALA A 67 -11.54 -4.52 -3.36
C ALA A 67 -12.88 -5.17 -2.94
N ALA A 68 -13.96 -4.40 -2.86
CA ALA A 68 -15.30 -4.91 -2.54
C ALA A 68 -15.81 -5.82 -3.68
N GLU A 69 -15.73 -5.38 -4.93
CA GLU A 69 -16.12 -6.17 -6.10
C GLU A 69 -15.33 -7.49 -6.21
N MET A 70 -14.02 -7.44 -5.93
CA MET A 70 -13.17 -8.63 -5.92
C MET A 70 -13.66 -9.63 -4.85
N LYS A 71 -13.95 -9.16 -3.62
CA LYS A 71 -14.46 -10.00 -2.53
C LYS A 71 -15.80 -10.64 -2.87
N GLU A 72 -16.74 -9.89 -3.41
CA GLU A 72 -18.05 -10.40 -3.85
C GLU A 72 -17.90 -11.48 -4.92
N ARG A 73 -17.07 -11.24 -5.94
CA ARG A 73 -16.81 -12.22 -7.00
C ARG A 73 -16.18 -13.50 -6.42
N MET A 74 -15.22 -13.36 -5.51
CA MET A 74 -14.61 -14.52 -4.86
C MET A 74 -15.61 -15.31 -4.02
N ALA A 75 -16.51 -14.63 -3.28
CA ALA A 75 -17.56 -15.29 -2.52
C ALA A 75 -18.48 -16.14 -3.40
N VAL A 76 -18.83 -15.63 -4.59
CA VAL A 76 -19.63 -16.37 -5.58
C VAL A 76 -18.84 -17.54 -6.18
N MET A 77 -17.56 -17.38 -6.50
CA MET A 77 -16.75 -18.38 -7.21
C MET A 77 -16.31 -19.55 -6.32
N VAL A 78 -15.91 -19.27 -5.06
CA VAL A 78 -15.27 -20.26 -4.19
C VAL A 78 -16.02 -20.49 -2.87
N GLY A 79 -17.13 -19.78 -2.66
CA GLY A 79 -17.96 -19.81 -1.46
C GLY A 79 -17.43 -18.88 -0.36
N ASP A 80 -18.35 -18.36 0.45
CA ASP A 80 -18.09 -17.37 1.51
C ASP A 80 -16.98 -17.80 2.49
N LYS A 81 -16.99 -19.06 2.90
CA LYS A 81 -16.05 -19.59 3.88
C LYS A 81 -14.59 -19.49 3.39
N ARG A 82 -14.35 -19.81 2.12
CA ARG A 82 -13.02 -19.71 1.52
C ARG A 82 -12.65 -18.26 1.21
N ALA A 83 -13.58 -17.48 0.66
CA ALA A 83 -13.36 -16.09 0.31
C ALA A 83 -12.96 -15.23 1.52
N ARG A 84 -13.55 -15.48 2.71
CA ARG A 84 -13.20 -14.75 3.95
C ARG A 84 -11.80 -15.02 4.46
N LYS A 85 -11.19 -16.16 4.11
CA LYS A 85 -9.82 -16.50 4.50
C LYS A 85 -8.77 -15.87 3.59
N LEU A 86 -9.15 -15.46 2.37
CA LEU A 86 -8.24 -14.77 1.46
C LEU A 86 -7.80 -13.43 2.04
N CYS A 87 -6.51 -13.12 1.94
CA CYS A 87 -5.99 -11.80 2.28
C CYS A 87 -6.21 -10.85 1.10
N MET A 88 -7.37 -10.19 1.06
CA MET A 88 -7.74 -9.28 -0.04
C MET A 88 -8.06 -7.89 0.47
N GLY A 89 -7.63 -6.87 -0.27
CA GLY A 89 -7.93 -5.48 0.05
C GLY A 89 -7.16 -4.47 -0.78
N THR A 90 -7.28 -3.20 -0.40
CA THR A 90 -6.39 -2.18 -0.93
C THR A 90 -5.01 -2.30 -0.28
N PHE A 91 -3.96 -1.81 -0.96
CA PHE A 91 -2.61 -1.73 -0.39
C PHE A 91 -2.65 -1.18 1.05
N HIS A 92 -3.24 -0.01 1.25
CA HIS A 92 -3.34 0.61 2.57
C HIS A 92 -4.06 -0.26 3.60
N SER A 93 -5.21 -0.85 3.25
CA SER A 93 -5.99 -1.64 4.21
C SER A 93 -5.26 -2.92 4.65
N VAL A 94 -4.47 -3.51 3.76
CA VAL A 94 -3.66 -4.70 4.06
C VAL A 94 -2.41 -4.31 4.84
N PHE A 95 -1.71 -3.24 4.41
CA PHE A 95 -0.50 -2.77 5.06
C PHE A 95 -0.75 -2.29 6.49
N ILE A 96 -1.88 -1.62 6.75
CA ILE A 96 -2.28 -1.26 8.13
C ILE A 96 -2.33 -2.50 9.04
N ARG A 97 -2.81 -3.65 8.55
CA ARG A 97 -2.85 -4.89 9.35
C ARG A 97 -1.44 -5.39 9.67
N PHE A 98 -0.53 -5.39 8.68
CA PHE A 98 0.86 -5.77 8.90
C PHE A 98 1.60 -4.77 9.79
N LEU A 99 1.40 -3.47 9.58
CA LEU A 99 1.98 -2.44 10.44
C LEU A 99 1.52 -2.55 11.89
N ARG A 100 0.26 -2.93 12.15
CA ARG A 100 -0.23 -3.16 13.51
C ARG A 100 0.40 -4.39 14.17
N GLU A 101 0.66 -5.43 13.39
CA GLU A 101 1.32 -6.65 13.85
C GLU A 101 2.77 -6.39 14.30
N PHE A 102 3.48 -5.49 13.60
CA PHE A 102 4.88 -5.15 13.87
C PHE A 102 5.09 -3.71 14.36
N ALA A 103 4.05 -3.05 14.87
CA ALA A 103 4.07 -1.63 15.21
C ALA A 103 5.19 -1.25 16.20
N GLU A 104 5.41 -2.08 17.21
CA GLU A 104 6.41 -1.85 18.24
C GLU A 104 7.83 -1.77 17.68
N SER A 105 8.15 -2.58 16.67
CA SER A 105 9.45 -2.54 16.00
C SER A 105 9.70 -1.23 15.23
N LEU A 106 8.62 -0.54 14.85
CA LEU A 106 8.66 0.79 14.24
C LEU A 106 8.58 1.93 15.29
N GLY A 107 8.38 1.58 16.57
CA GLY A 107 8.20 2.53 17.66
C GLY A 107 6.81 3.18 17.69
N TYR A 108 5.79 2.46 17.23
CA TYR A 108 4.37 2.84 17.32
C TYR A 108 3.61 1.88 18.24
N PRO A 109 2.53 2.32 18.90
CA PRO A 109 1.59 1.41 19.54
C PRO A 109 0.83 0.59 18.47
N SER A 110 0.48 -0.66 18.76
CA SER A 110 -0.34 -1.49 17.86
C SER A 110 -1.73 -0.89 17.56
N SER A 111 -2.19 -0.01 18.45
CA SER A 111 -3.45 0.75 18.34
C SER A 111 -3.30 2.11 17.66
N PHE A 112 -2.20 2.36 16.93
CA PHE A 112 -1.99 3.65 16.27
C PHE A 112 -3.22 4.11 15.47
N THR A 113 -3.45 5.42 15.47
CA THR A 113 -4.54 6.06 14.73
C THR A 113 -4.04 6.54 13.37
N ILE A 114 -4.96 6.68 12.43
CA ILE A 114 -4.65 7.18 11.09
C ILE A 114 -5.26 8.57 10.95
N TYR A 115 -4.40 9.57 10.69
CA TYR A 115 -4.83 10.93 10.40
C TYR A 115 -5.43 11.00 8.99
N ASP A 116 -6.53 11.72 8.89
CA ASP A 116 -7.03 12.18 7.61
C ASP A 116 -6.26 13.44 7.13
N THR A 117 -6.64 13.94 5.96
CA THR A 117 -6.01 15.16 5.40
C THR A 117 -6.23 16.39 6.27
N GLY A 118 -7.40 16.49 6.94
CA GLY A 118 -7.71 17.60 7.84
C GLY A 118 -6.86 17.56 9.10
N ASP A 119 -6.73 16.38 9.70
CA ASP A 119 -5.86 16.15 10.85
C ASP A 119 -4.40 16.47 10.54
N SER A 120 -3.92 15.98 9.38
CA SER A 120 -2.54 16.22 8.92
C SER A 120 -2.26 17.71 8.69
N VAL A 121 -3.18 18.45 8.07
CA VAL A 121 -3.08 19.91 7.90
C VAL A 121 -3.06 20.62 9.25
N SER A 122 -3.86 20.18 10.21
CA SER A 122 -3.91 20.74 11.57
C SER A 122 -2.60 20.50 12.33
N ALA A 123 -2.03 19.30 12.17
CA ALA A 123 -0.73 18.96 12.75
C ALA A 123 0.40 19.82 12.14
N ILE A 124 0.40 20.05 10.82
CA ILE A 124 1.35 20.96 10.17
C ILE A 124 1.21 22.40 10.72
N LYS A 125 -0.03 22.91 10.88
CA LYS A 125 -0.23 24.24 11.50
C LYS A 125 0.37 24.32 12.90
N SER A 126 0.22 23.26 13.70
CA SER A 126 0.86 23.18 15.02
C SER A 126 2.39 23.25 14.94
N CYS A 127 2.99 22.56 13.95
CA CYS A 127 4.44 22.63 13.72
C CYS A 127 4.90 24.04 13.33
N LEU A 128 4.19 24.69 12.40
CA LEU A 128 4.51 26.06 11.98
C LEU A 128 4.45 27.04 13.17
N LYS A 129 3.41 26.92 14.01
CA LYS A 129 3.27 27.77 15.21
C LYS A 129 4.42 27.56 16.19
N GLU A 130 4.84 26.32 16.43
CA GLU A 130 5.95 25.99 17.34
C GLU A 130 7.28 26.51 16.80
N MET A 131 7.48 26.45 15.49
CA MET A 131 8.68 26.96 14.84
C MET A 131 8.66 28.49 14.60
N ASN A 132 7.59 29.20 15.01
CA ASN A 132 7.36 30.62 14.75
C ASN A 132 7.45 30.99 13.26
N LEU A 133 6.94 30.12 12.38
CA LEU A 133 6.91 30.31 10.94
C LEU A 133 5.57 30.92 10.49
N ASP A 134 5.64 31.84 9.51
CA ASP A 134 4.46 32.49 8.93
C ASP A 134 3.68 31.49 8.03
N ASP A 135 2.43 31.22 8.35
CA ASP A 135 1.54 30.34 7.62
C ASP A 135 1.10 30.87 6.24
N LYS A 136 1.32 32.16 5.97
CA LYS A 136 1.14 32.74 4.62
C LYS A 136 2.29 32.37 3.70
N VAL A 137 3.50 32.22 4.23
CA VAL A 137 4.69 31.76 3.50
C VAL A 137 4.66 30.25 3.39
N TYR A 138 4.49 29.56 4.52
CA TYR A 138 4.42 28.11 4.61
C TYR A 138 2.95 27.63 4.68
N LYS A 139 2.21 27.77 3.57
CA LYS A 139 0.80 27.35 3.54
C LYS A 139 0.71 25.87 3.94
N PRO A 140 -0.06 25.52 4.99
CA PRO A 140 -0.06 24.16 5.55
C PRO A 140 -0.37 23.06 4.54
N LYS A 141 -1.29 23.31 3.59
CA LYS A 141 -1.62 22.35 2.53
C LYS A 141 -0.45 22.14 1.55
N ASP A 142 0.28 23.23 1.19
CA ASP A 142 1.44 23.12 0.29
C ASP A 142 2.58 22.38 0.97
N VAL A 143 2.81 22.65 2.26
CA VAL A 143 3.81 21.94 3.08
C VAL A 143 3.47 20.46 3.16
N LEU A 144 2.20 20.11 3.48
CA LEU A 144 1.75 18.73 3.50
C LEU A 144 1.96 18.06 2.14
N GLY A 145 1.63 18.75 1.04
CA GLY A 145 1.85 18.21 -0.32
C GLY A 145 3.33 17.91 -0.62
N ARG A 146 4.27 18.74 -0.12
CA ARG A 146 5.72 18.47 -0.25
C ARG A 146 6.15 17.27 0.58
N ILE A 147 5.65 17.15 1.80
CA ILE A 147 5.92 16.01 2.67
C ILE A 147 5.32 14.73 2.07
N SER A 148 4.08 14.78 1.58
CA SER A 148 3.42 13.68 0.88
C SER A 148 4.24 13.20 -0.32
N MET A 149 4.71 14.13 -1.15
CA MET A 149 5.58 13.79 -2.29
C MET A 149 6.88 13.11 -1.84
N ALA A 150 7.50 13.57 -0.76
CA ALA A 150 8.70 12.94 -0.21
C ALA A 150 8.40 11.51 0.27
N LYS A 151 7.33 11.31 1.06
CA LYS A 151 6.91 9.98 1.55
C LYS A 151 6.59 9.02 0.40
N ASN A 152 5.87 9.49 -0.63
CA ASN A 152 5.55 8.68 -1.80
C ASN A 152 6.78 8.28 -2.63
N ASN A 153 7.88 9.03 -2.52
CA ASN A 153 9.18 8.66 -3.07
C ASN A 153 10.07 7.92 -2.05
N LEU A 154 9.51 7.42 -0.97
CA LEU A 154 10.17 6.68 0.11
C LEU A 154 11.32 7.48 0.78
N VAL A 155 11.20 8.82 0.79
CA VAL A 155 12.19 9.72 1.38
C VAL A 155 11.77 10.04 2.82
N THR A 156 12.56 9.55 3.80
CA THR A 156 12.37 9.87 5.22
C THR A 156 12.79 11.31 5.53
N PRO A 157 12.41 11.88 6.69
CA PRO A 157 12.88 13.21 7.10
C PRO A 157 14.40 13.36 7.08
N GLU A 158 15.13 12.34 7.52
CA GLU A 158 16.60 12.30 7.55
C GLU A 158 17.17 12.30 6.12
N ALA A 159 16.62 11.45 5.25
CA ALA A 159 17.02 11.39 3.85
C ALA A 159 16.71 12.69 3.11
N TYR A 160 15.57 13.34 3.42
CA TYR A 160 15.22 14.62 2.85
C TYR A 160 16.23 15.70 3.24
N LYS A 161 16.58 15.78 4.52
CA LYS A 161 17.57 16.73 5.05
C LYS A 161 18.97 16.50 4.46
N ALA A 162 19.34 15.27 4.20
CA ALA A 162 20.62 14.91 3.57
C ALA A 162 20.66 15.18 2.07
N ASN A 163 19.50 15.39 1.42
CA ASN A 163 19.42 15.66 -0.01
C ASN A 163 19.65 17.15 -0.29
N ALA A 164 20.91 17.52 -0.59
CA ALA A 164 21.31 18.89 -0.86
C ALA A 164 20.50 19.56 -1.99
N GLN A 165 20.11 18.80 -3.02
CA GLN A 165 19.30 19.32 -4.14
C GLN A 165 17.88 19.67 -3.69
N ALA A 166 17.24 18.81 -2.89
CA ALA A 166 15.91 19.07 -2.36
C ALA A 166 15.92 20.33 -1.46
N VAL A 167 16.89 20.42 -0.55
CA VAL A 167 17.06 21.58 0.33
C VAL A 167 17.34 22.87 -0.46
N ALA A 168 18.18 22.81 -1.49
CA ALA A 168 18.45 23.95 -2.38
C ALA A 168 17.19 24.39 -3.12
N ASN A 169 16.39 23.45 -3.63
CA ASN A 169 15.13 23.74 -4.30
C ASN A 169 14.13 24.45 -3.37
N ASP A 170 14.04 23.99 -2.10
CA ASP A 170 13.20 24.65 -1.10
C ASP A 170 13.69 26.05 -0.76
N THR A 171 14.99 26.26 -0.70
CA THR A 171 15.60 27.57 -0.49
C THR A 171 15.31 28.53 -1.66
N HIS A 172 15.44 28.07 -2.89
CA HIS A 172 15.06 28.84 -4.08
C HIS A 172 13.56 29.17 -4.11
N ALA A 173 12.72 28.25 -3.61
CA ALA A 173 11.28 28.49 -3.45
C ALA A 173 10.95 29.40 -2.24
N LYS A 174 11.94 29.98 -1.55
CA LYS A 174 11.81 30.77 -0.33
C LYS A 174 11.14 30.05 0.84
N LYS A 175 11.34 28.74 0.91
CA LYS A 175 10.79 27.85 1.95
C LYS A 175 11.89 26.92 2.53
N PRO A 176 13.02 27.46 3.04
CA PRO A 176 14.17 26.64 3.47
C PRO A 176 13.85 25.68 4.63
N GLU A 177 12.78 25.97 5.41
CA GLU A 177 12.43 25.19 6.61
C GLU A 177 11.62 23.92 6.34
N ILE A 178 11.33 23.57 5.08
CA ILE A 178 10.52 22.38 4.75
C ILE A 178 11.09 21.11 5.39
N CYS A 179 12.41 20.90 5.33
CA CYS A 179 13.05 19.73 5.93
C CYS A 179 12.87 19.68 7.44
N ASN A 180 12.94 20.82 8.14
CA ASN A 180 12.76 20.90 9.59
C ASN A 180 11.28 20.73 9.98
N ILE A 181 10.35 21.28 9.18
CA ILE A 181 8.90 21.07 9.37
C ILE A 181 8.57 19.58 9.21
N TYR A 182 9.13 18.93 8.19
CA TYR A 182 8.91 17.49 7.96
C TYR A 182 9.41 16.65 9.15
N ALA A 183 10.62 16.94 9.65
CA ALA A 183 11.18 16.25 10.80
C ALA A 183 10.30 16.43 12.05
N LEU A 184 9.88 17.66 12.33
CA LEU A 184 9.01 17.95 13.47
C LEU A 184 7.63 17.29 13.35
N TYR A 185 7.04 17.35 12.16
CA TYR A 185 5.75 16.69 11.88
C TYR A 185 5.82 15.18 12.10
N ALA A 186 6.83 14.52 11.54
CA ALA A 186 7.02 13.09 11.72
C ALA A 186 7.25 12.71 13.20
N ALA A 187 8.06 13.49 13.92
CA ALA A 187 8.31 13.28 15.35
C ALA A 187 7.02 13.42 16.18
N LYS A 188 6.20 14.44 15.91
CA LYS A 188 4.92 14.64 16.60
C LYS A 188 3.92 13.53 16.30
N CYS A 189 3.81 13.11 15.03
CA CYS A 189 2.95 11.98 14.67
C CYS A 189 3.39 10.70 15.41
N LYS A 190 4.68 10.42 15.45
CA LYS A 190 5.23 9.26 16.15
C LYS A 190 4.96 9.34 17.66
N GLN A 191 5.20 10.48 18.29
CA GLN A 191 4.93 10.70 19.71
C GLN A 191 3.45 10.55 20.06
N ALA A 192 2.55 11.00 19.17
CA ALA A 192 1.10 10.86 19.33
C ALA A 192 0.58 9.45 18.99
N GLY A 193 1.43 8.54 18.52
CA GLY A 193 1.02 7.22 18.07
C GLY A 193 0.07 7.26 16.86
N VAL A 194 0.37 8.15 15.91
CA VAL A 194 -0.45 8.31 14.70
C VAL A 194 0.40 8.20 13.43
N MET A 195 -0.20 7.73 12.36
CA MET A 195 0.34 7.74 11.00
C MET A 195 -0.61 8.50 10.10
N ASP A 196 -0.11 9.27 9.14
CA ASP A 196 -0.94 9.73 8.04
C ASP A 196 -1.05 8.67 6.94
N PHE A 197 -1.79 8.97 5.87
CA PHE A 197 -2.06 8.01 4.81
C PHE A 197 -0.78 7.61 4.04
N ASP A 198 0.15 8.55 3.85
CA ASP A 198 1.41 8.30 3.15
C ASP A 198 2.41 7.53 4.05
N ASP A 199 2.32 7.71 5.38
CA ASP A 199 3.13 6.94 6.33
C ASP A 199 2.91 5.44 6.25
N ILE A 200 1.72 5.00 5.85
CA ILE A 200 1.39 3.58 5.73
C ILE A 200 2.29 2.91 4.69
N LEU A 201 2.49 3.54 3.53
CA LEU A 201 3.35 3.02 2.47
C LEU A 201 4.82 3.15 2.84
N LEU A 202 5.23 4.30 3.37
CA LEU A 202 6.60 4.55 3.80
C LEU A 202 7.03 3.59 4.91
N ASN A 203 6.23 3.48 5.97
CA ASN A 203 6.56 2.61 7.10
C ASN A 203 6.50 1.12 6.74
N MET A 204 5.64 0.71 5.79
CA MET A 204 5.65 -0.66 5.28
C MET A 204 6.94 -0.97 4.54
N ASN A 205 7.44 -0.03 3.73
CA ASN A 205 8.74 -0.17 3.07
C ASN A 205 9.88 -0.25 4.08
N ILE A 206 9.91 0.64 5.08
CA ILE A 206 10.91 0.63 6.16
C ILE A 206 10.87 -0.69 6.93
N LEU A 207 9.66 -1.17 7.29
CA LEU A 207 9.47 -2.43 7.99
C LEU A 207 10.08 -3.61 7.24
N LEU A 208 9.76 -3.75 5.95
CA LEU A 208 10.26 -4.86 5.14
C LEU A 208 11.75 -4.76 4.84
N ARG A 209 12.29 -3.54 4.73
CA ARG A 209 13.71 -3.31 4.46
C ARG A 209 14.59 -3.58 5.69
N ASP A 210 14.15 -3.10 6.85
CA ASP A 210 15.01 -3.00 8.03
C ASP A 210 14.72 -4.07 9.09
N ASN A 211 13.56 -4.75 9.04
CA ASN A 211 13.18 -5.80 9.99
C ASN A 211 13.09 -7.17 9.30
N GLN A 212 14.16 -7.97 9.46
CA GLN A 212 14.28 -9.30 8.85
C GLN A 212 13.22 -10.30 9.35
N GLU A 213 12.80 -10.17 10.62
CA GLU A 213 11.74 -11.03 11.18
C GLU A 213 10.38 -10.73 10.53
N ALA A 214 10.03 -9.45 10.39
CA ALA A 214 8.81 -9.03 9.71
C ALA A 214 8.82 -9.44 8.24
N LEU A 215 9.95 -9.22 7.52
CA LEU A 215 10.11 -9.63 6.14
C LEU A 215 9.91 -11.14 5.99
N LYS A 216 10.56 -11.95 6.83
CA LYS A 216 10.44 -13.40 6.81
C LYS A 216 9.02 -13.84 7.11
N SER A 217 8.42 -13.32 8.19
CA SER A 217 7.06 -13.68 8.61
C SER A 217 6.03 -13.38 7.51
N ILE A 218 6.10 -12.21 6.87
CA ILE A 218 5.17 -11.82 5.82
C ILE A 218 5.43 -12.60 4.52
N SER A 219 6.69 -12.77 4.11
CA SER A 219 7.03 -13.48 2.87
C SER A 219 6.70 -14.98 2.94
N GLU A 220 6.91 -15.63 4.08
CA GLU A 220 6.56 -17.04 4.28
C GLU A 220 5.04 -17.27 4.41
N ARG A 221 4.27 -16.24 4.75
CA ARG A 221 2.80 -16.30 4.88
C ARG A 221 2.12 -16.50 3.54
N PHE A 222 2.62 -15.89 2.47
CA PHE A 222 1.96 -15.89 1.17
C PHE A 222 2.76 -16.66 0.11
N SER A 223 2.12 -17.66 -0.47
CA SER A 223 2.65 -18.40 -1.63
C SER A 223 2.36 -17.68 -2.95
N TYR A 224 1.28 -16.90 -2.98
CA TYR A 224 0.83 -16.16 -4.16
C TYR A 224 0.49 -14.72 -3.81
N ILE A 225 1.02 -13.78 -4.58
CA ILE A 225 0.73 -12.35 -4.50
C ILE A 225 0.18 -11.92 -5.85
N LEU A 226 -1.04 -11.38 -5.85
CA LEU A 226 -1.69 -10.88 -7.05
C LEU A 226 -1.99 -9.40 -6.88
N VAL A 227 -1.68 -8.61 -7.89
CA VAL A 227 -1.87 -7.16 -7.89
C VAL A 227 -2.71 -6.77 -9.09
N ASP A 228 -3.85 -6.12 -8.84
CA ASP A 228 -4.67 -5.50 -9.88
C ASP A 228 -4.15 -4.09 -10.19
N GLU A 229 -4.30 -3.64 -11.44
CA GLU A 229 -3.85 -2.32 -11.93
C GLU A 229 -2.37 -2.03 -11.59
N TYR A 230 -1.50 -3.00 -11.91
CA TYR A 230 -0.06 -2.95 -11.56
C TYR A 230 0.64 -1.68 -12.07
N GLN A 231 0.17 -1.08 -13.17
CA GLN A 231 0.70 0.17 -13.72
C GLN A 231 0.56 1.37 -12.77
N ASP A 232 -0.36 1.30 -11.80
CA ASP A 232 -0.58 2.36 -10.81
C ASP A 232 0.36 2.24 -9.60
N THR A 233 1.22 1.20 -9.56
CA THR A 233 2.25 1.07 -8.52
C THR A 233 3.38 2.07 -8.75
N ASN A 234 3.84 2.75 -7.68
CA ASN A 234 5.03 3.58 -7.72
C ASN A 234 6.29 2.71 -7.71
N TYR A 235 7.28 3.10 -8.51
CA TYR A 235 8.61 2.50 -8.52
C TYR A 235 9.52 3.22 -7.53
#